data_fcba4d6821c901a53d363c35bb404a3f
#
_entry.id   fcba4d6821c901a53d363c35bb404a3f
#
_cell.length_a   1.000
_cell.length_b   1.000
_cell.length_c   1.000
_cell.angle_alpha   90.00
_cell.angle_beta   90.00
_cell.angle_gamma   90.00
#
_symmetry.space_group_name_H-M   'P 1'
#
loop_
_entity.id
_entity.type
_entity.pdbx_description
1 polymer ?
#
loop_
_entity_poly.entity_id
_entity_poly.type
_entity_poly.pdbx_seq_one_letter_code
_entity_poly.pdbx_strand_id
1 'polypeptide(L)'
;MRDRETDLRDWFDTQARLYRDRYLRTDEPLRQSGYSSTPERWRLAREPILAAVTSSGSFLDIGCANGMLLESLMAWGTARGIEIEPHGIDLLPELINLARRRLPGFAANFDVANAFEWQPRRQYNYVHTLLEFVPEQYQRRYLVRLLNGAVARRGSLIVSSYGSRSRNQAPRDAAKFLDGLGFAVTGSTVGHDLDGAPITRVAWIIAGS
;
A
#
# COMPACT_ATOMS: atom_id res chain seq x y z
N MET A 1 7.97 27.14 19.71
CA MET A 1 8.32 26.23 18.60
C MET A 1 7.78 24.87 18.99
N ARG A 2 6.66 24.42 18.39
CA ARG A 2 6.15 23.05 18.67
C ARG A 2 7.21 22.07 18.20
N ASP A 3 7.43 21.04 19.01
CA ASP A 3 8.39 19.99 18.68
C ASP A 3 7.91 19.23 17.45
N ARG A 4 8.81 18.93 16.49
CA ARG A 4 8.50 18.21 15.25
C ARG A 4 7.89 16.82 15.49
N GLU A 5 8.19 16.20 16.61
CA GLU A 5 7.59 14.92 17.02
C GLU A 5 6.14 15.09 17.44
N THR A 6 5.80 16.17 18.15
CA THR A 6 4.40 16.50 18.51
C THR A 6 3.55 16.73 17.25
N ASP A 7 4.08 17.51 16.30
CA ASP A 7 3.37 17.79 15.03
C ASP A 7 3.12 16.50 14.22
N LEU A 8 4.05 15.55 14.24
CA LEU A 8 3.91 14.28 13.53
C LEU A 8 2.88 13.36 14.20
N ARG A 9 2.87 13.29 15.53
CA ARG A 9 1.87 12.52 16.29
C ARG A 9 0.47 13.06 16.07
N ASP A 10 0.28 14.38 16.18
CA ASP A 10 -1.00 15.06 15.94
C ASP A 10 -1.51 14.80 14.51
N TRP A 11 -0.59 14.71 13.54
CA TRP A 11 -0.94 14.36 12.16
C TRP A 11 -1.49 12.93 12.07
N PHE A 12 -0.81 11.92 12.66
CA PHE A 12 -1.29 10.54 12.64
C PHE A 12 -2.61 10.36 13.39
N ASP A 13 -2.80 11.03 14.52
CA ASP A 13 -4.06 11.00 15.27
C ASP A 13 -5.21 11.60 14.46
N THR A 14 -4.93 12.62 13.67
CA THR A 14 -5.89 13.23 12.75
C THR A 14 -6.21 12.26 11.59
N GLN A 15 -5.21 11.62 10.97
CA GLN A 15 -5.45 10.63 9.93
C GLN A 15 -6.24 9.43 10.46
N ALA A 16 -5.92 8.92 11.66
CA ALA A 16 -6.66 7.81 12.27
C ALA A 16 -8.15 8.14 12.43
N ARG A 17 -8.49 9.35 12.90
CA ARG A 17 -9.89 9.80 13.02
C ARG A 17 -10.58 9.87 11.67
N LEU A 18 -9.94 10.50 10.67
CA LEU A 18 -10.50 10.64 9.32
C LEU A 18 -10.73 9.28 8.63
N TYR A 19 -9.79 8.35 8.77
CA TYR A 19 -9.91 7.01 8.17
C TYR A 19 -10.96 6.17 8.90
N ARG A 20 -11.01 6.23 10.24
CA ARG A 20 -12.06 5.56 11.02
C ARG A 20 -13.44 5.99 10.59
N ASP A 21 -13.66 7.28 10.50
CA ASP A 21 -14.93 7.86 10.06
C ASP A 21 -15.30 7.46 8.63
N ARG A 22 -14.32 7.37 7.75
CA ARG A 22 -14.55 7.08 6.34
C ARG A 22 -14.79 5.60 6.06
N TYR A 23 -14.00 4.71 6.70
CA TYR A 23 -13.95 3.30 6.34
C TYR A 23 -14.87 2.43 7.18
N LEU A 24 -15.19 2.85 8.42
CA LEU A 24 -16.03 2.07 9.33
C LEU A 24 -17.49 2.50 9.37
N ARG A 25 -17.92 3.43 8.53
CA ARG A 25 -19.36 3.81 8.37
C ARG A 25 -20.19 2.78 7.60
N THR A 26 -19.58 1.74 7.10
CA THR A 26 -20.20 0.76 6.21
C THR A 26 -19.62 -0.62 6.45
N ASP A 27 -20.43 -1.67 6.21
CA ASP A 27 -19.98 -3.06 6.23
C ASP A 27 -19.57 -3.55 4.83
N GLU A 28 -19.61 -2.68 3.81
CA GLU A 28 -19.22 -3.01 2.43
C GLU A 28 -17.69 -3.13 2.32
N PRO A 29 -17.13 -4.30 1.97
CA PRO A 29 -15.70 -4.54 1.98
C PRO A 29 -14.87 -3.60 1.11
N LEU A 30 -15.38 -3.24 -0.09
CA LEU A 30 -14.71 -2.29 -0.98
C LEU A 30 -14.55 -0.91 -0.33
N ARG A 31 -15.61 -0.41 0.32
CA ARG A 31 -15.58 0.88 1.01
C ARG A 31 -14.67 0.86 2.23
N GLN A 32 -14.64 -0.26 2.95
CA GLN A 32 -13.72 -0.47 4.07
C GLN A 32 -12.25 -0.58 3.65
N SER A 33 -11.98 -0.80 2.36
CA SER A 33 -10.64 -0.73 1.76
C SER A 33 -10.29 0.67 1.19
N GLY A 34 -11.15 1.66 1.43
CA GLY A 34 -10.98 3.01 0.91
C GLY A 34 -11.41 3.19 -0.54
N TYR A 35 -12.16 2.23 -1.12
CA TYR A 35 -12.57 2.25 -2.52
C TYR A 35 -14.10 2.30 -2.67
N SER A 36 -14.63 3.20 -3.47
CA SER A 36 -16.06 3.48 -3.60
C SER A 36 -16.58 3.30 -5.04
N SER A 37 -16.13 2.24 -5.73
CA SER A 37 -16.59 1.93 -7.09
C SER A 37 -16.85 0.42 -7.26
N THR A 38 -16.92 -0.08 -8.48
CA THR A 38 -17.26 -1.46 -8.79
C THR A 38 -16.10 -2.44 -8.58
N PRO A 39 -16.35 -3.74 -8.39
CA PRO A 39 -15.30 -4.76 -8.35
C PRO A 39 -14.43 -4.82 -9.60
N GLU A 40 -15.01 -4.60 -10.78
CA GLU A 40 -14.28 -4.54 -12.04
C GLU A 40 -13.26 -3.41 -12.03
N ARG A 41 -13.69 -2.22 -11.64
CA ARG A 41 -12.83 -1.06 -11.55
C ARG A 41 -11.77 -1.20 -10.43
N TRP A 42 -12.11 -1.91 -9.33
CA TRP A 42 -11.14 -2.32 -8.32
C TRP A 42 -10.00 -3.11 -8.94
N ARG A 43 -10.33 -4.11 -9.76
CA ARG A 43 -9.33 -4.94 -10.44
C ARG A 43 -8.45 -4.09 -11.37
N LEU A 44 -9.03 -3.27 -12.24
CA LEU A 44 -8.28 -2.37 -13.13
C LEU A 44 -7.31 -1.45 -12.37
N ALA A 45 -7.70 -0.99 -11.18
CA ALA A 45 -6.91 -0.09 -10.36
C ALA A 45 -5.85 -0.79 -9.50
N ARG A 46 -5.96 -2.08 -9.20
CA ARG A 46 -5.10 -2.77 -8.22
C ARG A 46 -4.27 -3.90 -8.82
N GLU A 47 -4.78 -4.61 -9.81
CA GLU A 47 -4.03 -5.69 -10.47
C GLU A 47 -2.69 -5.24 -11.10
N PRO A 48 -2.52 -3.98 -11.56
CA PRO A 48 -1.21 -3.48 -12.02
C PRO A 48 -0.08 -3.60 -11.01
N ILE A 49 -0.35 -3.69 -9.71
CA ILE A 49 0.65 -3.93 -8.66
C ILE A 49 1.42 -5.24 -8.92
N LEU A 50 0.75 -6.24 -9.48
CA LEU A 50 1.38 -7.53 -9.82
C LEU A 50 2.47 -7.45 -10.90
N ALA A 51 2.59 -6.34 -11.63
CA ALA A 51 3.70 -6.14 -12.56
C ALA A 51 5.07 -6.11 -11.87
N ALA A 52 5.09 -5.74 -10.57
CA ALA A 52 6.29 -5.75 -9.74
C ALA A 52 6.53 -7.09 -9.03
N VAL A 53 5.61 -8.06 -9.14
CA VAL A 53 5.67 -9.36 -8.45
C VAL A 53 6.05 -10.43 -9.46
N THR A 54 7.31 -10.83 -9.46
CA THR A 54 7.90 -11.71 -10.49
C THR A 54 8.00 -13.18 -10.09
N SER A 55 7.81 -13.49 -8.80
CA SER A 55 7.88 -14.85 -8.25
C SER A 55 7.05 -14.97 -6.98
N SER A 56 6.78 -16.19 -6.54
CA SER A 56 6.15 -16.47 -5.24
C SER A 56 7.00 -15.91 -4.10
N GLY A 57 6.33 -15.39 -3.05
CA GLY A 57 7.02 -14.82 -1.89
C GLY A 57 6.12 -14.04 -0.95
N SER A 58 6.74 -13.50 0.10
CA SER A 58 6.06 -12.70 1.11
C SER A 58 5.78 -11.28 0.60
N PHE A 59 4.54 -10.82 0.78
CA PHE A 59 4.07 -9.52 0.36
C PHE A 59 3.53 -8.74 1.57
N LEU A 60 4.18 -7.65 1.92
CA LEU A 60 3.73 -6.73 2.95
C LEU A 60 2.96 -5.57 2.32
N ASP A 61 1.71 -5.37 2.73
CA ASP A 61 0.91 -4.19 2.39
C ASP A 61 0.88 -3.23 3.59
N ILE A 62 1.49 -2.07 3.44
CA ILE A 62 1.47 -1.01 4.45
C ILE A 62 0.22 -0.15 4.22
N GLY A 63 -0.62 -0.01 5.26
CA GLY A 63 -1.95 0.56 5.14
C GLY A 63 -2.93 -0.44 4.52
N CYS A 64 -2.87 -1.70 4.96
CA CYS A 64 -3.61 -2.82 4.36
C CYS A 64 -5.13 -2.75 4.56
N ALA A 65 -5.62 -1.82 5.34
CA ALA A 65 -7.03 -1.67 5.68
C ALA A 65 -7.66 -3.01 6.12
N ASN A 66 -8.76 -3.43 5.51
CA ASN A 66 -9.46 -4.69 5.80
C ASN A 66 -8.86 -5.93 5.09
N GLY A 67 -7.65 -5.84 4.53
CA GLY A 67 -6.96 -6.94 3.85
C GLY A 67 -7.46 -7.27 2.44
N MET A 68 -8.39 -6.50 1.89
CA MET A 68 -9.01 -6.80 0.58
C MET A 68 -8.01 -6.75 -0.57
N LEU A 69 -7.02 -5.85 -0.52
CA LEU A 69 -5.97 -5.81 -1.55
C LEU A 69 -5.17 -7.10 -1.54
N LEU A 70 -4.75 -7.57 -0.37
CA LEU A 70 -3.97 -8.80 -0.23
C LEU A 70 -4.75 -10.02 -0.71
N GLU A 71 -6.03 -10.16 -0.32
CA GLU A 71 -6.92 -11.21 -0.84
C GLU A 71 -7.00 -11.20 -2.36
N SER A 72 -7.16 -10.01 -2.96
CA SER A 72 -7.21 -9.83 -4.41
C SER A 72 -5.89 -10.21 -5.09
N LEU A 73 -4.75 -9.74 -4.55
CA LEU A 73 -3.43 -10.05 -5.11
C LEU A 73 -3.11 -11.54 -5.02
N MET A 74 -3.49 -12.23 -3.93
CA MET A 74 -3.36 -13.68 -3.82
C MET A 74 -4.15 -14.39 -4.92
N ALA A 75 -5.43 -14.06 -5.10
CA ALA A 75 -6.27 -14.68 -6.13
C ALA A 75 -5.74 -14.44 -7.55
N TRP A 76 -5.35 -13.20 -7.87
CA TRP A 76 -4.80 -12.86 -9.18
C TRP A 76 -3.40 -13.41 -9.41
N GLY A 77 -2.57 -13.51 -8.34
CA GLY A 77 -1.26 -14.14 -8.37
C GLY A 77 -1.35 -15.63 -8.67
N THR A 78 -2.22 -16.35 -7.95
CA THR A 78 -2.47 -17.79 -8.17
C THR A 78 -2.89 -18.08 -9.61
N ALA A 79 -3.73 -17.23 -10.22
CA ALA A 79 -4.10 -17.35 -11.63
C ALA A 79 -2.91 -17.20 -12.61
N ARG A 80 -1.76 -16.70 -12.12
CA ARG A 80 -0.50 -16.54 -12.86
C ARG A 80 0.60 -17.50 -12.38
N GLY A 81 0.27 -18.47 -11.52
CA GLY A 81 1.24 -19.39 -10.93
C GLY A 81 2.15 -18.77 -9.87
N ILE A 82 1.73 -17.63 -9.27
CA ILE A 82 2.47 -16.91 -8.24
C ILE A 82 1.73 -17.05 -6.92
N GLU A 83 2.39 -17.61 -5.91
CA GLU A 83 1.86 -17.72 -4.56
C GLU A 83 2.34 -16.54 -3.71
N ILE A 84 1.41 -15.82 -3.09
CA ILE A 84 1.67 -14.66 -2.25
C ILE A 84 1.36 -15.01 -0.80
N GLU A 85 2.39 -14.91 0.07
CA GLU A 85 2.23 -14.95 1.53
C GLU A 85 1.86 -13.54 2.01
N PRO A 86 0.59 -13.30 2.44
CA PRO A 86 0.14 -11.96 2.77
C PRO A 86 0.58 -11.53 4.16
N HIS A 87 1.06 -10.30 4.28
CA HIS A 87 1.34 -9.59 5.52
C HIS A 87 0.76 -8.19 5.43
N GLY A 88 0.30 -7.63 6.52
CA GLY A 88 -0.29 -6.30 6.52
C GLY A 88 -0.10 -5.54 7.82
N ILE A 89 0.06 -4.23 7.70
CA ILE A 89 -0.06 -3.32 8.84
C ILE A 89 -1.04 -2.21 8.52
N ASP A 90 -1.77 -1.77 9.53
CA ASP A 90 -2.65 -0.61 9.44
C ASP A 90 -2.69 0.13 10.79
N LEU A 91 -3.00 1.42 10.73
CA LEU A 91 -3.09 2.28 11.90
C LEU A 91 -4.33 1.96 12.77
N LEU A 92 -5.40 1.43 12.15
CA LEU A 92 -6.68 1.20 12.79
C LEU A 92 -6.85 -0.27 13.23
N PRO A 93 -6.96 -0.54 14.56
CA PRO A 93 -7.18 -1.91 15.07
C PRO A 93 -8.44 -2.56 14.51
N GLU A 94 -9.49 -1.78 14.25
CA GLU A 94 -10.74 -2.26 13.69
C GLU A 94 -10.55 -2.84 12.29
N LEU A 95 -9.76 -2.18 11.44
CA LEU A 95 -9.43 -2.64 10.09
C LEU A 95 -8.54 -3.89 10.13
N ILE A 96 -7.57 -3.95 11.02
CA ILE A 96 -6.73 -5.14 11.22
C ILE A 96 -7.59 -6.34 11.68
N ASN A 97 -8.57 -6.13 12.55
CA ASN A 97 -9.49 -7.20 12.94
C ASN A 97 -10.36 -7.69 11.76
N LEU A 98 -10.73 -6.80 10.83
CA LEU A 98 -11.39 -7.18 9.58
C LEU A 98 -10.44 -7.99 8.67
N ALA A 99 -9.19 -7.56 8.50
CA ALA A 99 -8.18 -8.25 7.71
C ALA A 99 -7.90 -9.68 8.24
N ARG A 100 -7.79 -9.83 9.56
CA ARG A 100 -7.62 -11.14 10.21
C ARG A 100 -8.81 -12.07 9.99
N ARG A 101 -10.04 -11.54 9.99
CA ARG A 101 -11.25 -12.33 9.68
C ARG A 101 -11.34 -12.69 8.19
N ARG A 102 -10.87 -11.83 7.31
CA ARG A 102 -10.85 -12.04 5.86
C ARG A 102 -9.85 -13.12 5.46
N LEU A 103 -8.69 -13.13 6.08
CA LEU A 103 -7.58 -14.03 5.79
C LEU A 103 -7.21 -14.86 7.05
N PRO A 104 -8.11 -15.74 7.53
CA PRO A 104 -7.94 -16.42 8.83
C PRO A 104 -6.70 -17.31 8.88
N GLY A 105 -6.29 -17.91 7.76
CA GLY A 105 -5.06 -18.71 7.68
C GLY A 105 -3.77 -17.89 7.86
N PHE A 106 -3.88 -16.56 7.77
CA PHE A 106 -2.77 -15.61 7.90
C PHE A 106 -3.01 -14.56 8.98
N ALA A 107 -3.95 -14.80 9.90
CA ALA A 107 -4.34 -13.81 10.91
C ALA A 107 -3.17 -13.28 11.75
N ALA A 108 -2.15 -14.10 12.01
CA ALA A 108 -0.93 -13.72 12.73
C ALA A 108 -0.01 -12.75 11.95
N ASN A 109 -0.23 -12.59 10.64
CA ASN A 109 0.57 -11.75 9.76
C ASN A 109 0.07 -10.29 9.68
N PHE A 110 -0.94 -9.94 10.48
CA PHE A 110 -1.53 -8.61 10.49
C PHE A 110 -1.29 -7.91 11.83
N ASP A 111 -0.64 -6.74 11.80
CA ASP A 111 -0.30 -5.96 13.00
C ASP A 111 -0.92 -4.55 12.94
N VAL A 112 -1.35 -4.06 14.11
CA VAL A 112 -1.72 -2.65 14.27
C VAL A 112 -0.42 -1.85 14.43
N ALA A 113 -0.16 -0.94 13.49
CA ALA A 113 1.07 -0.18 13.50
C ALA A 113 0.97 1.14 12.73
N ASN A 114 1.71 2.13 13.19
CA ASN A 114 1.95 3.37 12.46
C ASN A 114 3.04 3.12 11.40
N ALA A 115 2.74 3.36 10.14
CA ALA A 115 3.66 3.11 9.01
C ALA A 115 5.03 3.79 9.16
N PHE A 116 5.09 4.97 9.77
CA PHE A 116 6.32 5.73 9.95
C PHE A 116 7.20 5.24 11.12
N GLU A 117 6.58 4.76 12.21
CA GLU A 117 7.27 4.33 13.43
C GLU A 117 7.51 2.82 13.49
N TRP A 118 6.72 2.05 12.72
CA TRP A 118 6.79 0.60 12.70
C TRP A 118 8.18 0.07 12.36
N GLN A 119 8.63 -0.91 13.14
CA GLN A 119 9.88 -1.62 12.92
C GLN A 119 9.57 -3.04 12.42
N PRO A 120 10.01 -3.41 11.20
CA PRO A 120 9.77 -4.75 10.67
C PRO A 120 10.51 -5.82 11.49
N ARG A 121 9.81 -6.92 11.79
CA ARG A 121 10.40 -8.09 12.48
C ARG A 121 11.18 -9.00 11.53
N ARG A 122 10.92 -8.87 10.24
CA ARG A 122 11.56 -9.62 9.14
C ARG A 122 11.60 -8.75 7.89
N GLN A 123 12.31 -9.20 6.88
CA GLN A 123 12.25 -8.63 5.54
C GLN A 123 11.26 -9.41 4.67
N TYR A 124 10.72 -8.75 3.66
CA TYR A 124 9.70 -9.24 2.73
C TYR A 124 10.19 -9.17 1.29
N ASN A 125 9.77 -10.10 0.44
CA ASN A 125 10.10 -10.07 -0.98
C ASN A 125 9.50 -8.86 -1.68
N TYR A 126 8.28 -8.48 -1.27
CA TYR A 126 7.56 -7.34 -1.82
C TYR A 126 7.00 -6.49 -0.68
N VAL A 127 7.25 -5.20 -0.74
CA VAL A 127 6.69 -4.23 0.22
C VAL A 127 5.94 -3.17 -0.56
N HIS A 128 4.63 -3.12 -0.40
CA HIS A 128 3.75 -2.13 -1.04
C HIS A 128 3.40 -1.00 -0.08
N THR A 129 3.37 0.23 -0.58
CA THR A 129 2.98 1.41 0.18
C THR A 129 2.41 2.52 -0.71
N LEU A 130 1.73 3.47 -0.08
CA LEU A 130 1.33 4.74 -0.66
C LEU A 130 2.14 5.89 -0.04
N LEU A 131 2.38 6.94 -0.81
CA LEU A 131 3.11 8.12 -0.33
C LEU A 131 2.31 8.93 0.69
N GLU A 132 0.98 8.86 0.62
CA GLU A 132 0.06 9.60 1.48
C GLU A 132 0.02 9.11 2.94
N PHE A 133 0.68 8.01 3.26
CA PHE A 133 0.75 7.49 4.64
C PHE A 133 1.71 8.26 5.54
N VAL A 134 2.46 9.21 5.01
CA VAL A 134 3.33 10.10 5.77
C VAL A 134 3.30 11.51 5.17
N PRO A 135 3.51 12.58 5.96
CA PRO A 135 3.64 13.93 5.43
C PRO A 135 4.77 14.04 4.42
N GLU A 136 4.63 14.94 3.42
CA GLU A 136 5.53 15.04 2.26
C GLU A 136 7.00 15.18 2.65
N GLN A 137 7.31 15.99 3.65
CA GLN A 137 8.69 16.21 4.13
C GLN A 137 9.35 14.94 4.72
N TYR A 138 8.58 13.92 5.05
CA TYR A 138 9.08 12.65 5.60
C TYR A 138 9.12 11.51 4.57
N GLN A 139 8.53 11.68 3.38
CA GLN A 139 8.38 10.60 2.40
C GLN A 139 9.72 9.98 1.98
N ARG A 140 10.75 10.80 1.71
CA ARG A 140 12.08 10.25 1.37
C ARG A 140 12.66 9.39 2.52
N ARG A 141 12.63 9.90 3.75
CA ARG A 141 13.12 9.18 4.94
C ARG A 141 12.34 7.88 5.15
N TYR A 142 11.03 7.92 4.96
CA TYR A 142 10.14 6.78 5.05
C TYR A 142 10.51 5.68 4.05
N LEU A 143 10.65 6.03 2.77
CA LEU A 143 11.01 5.07 1.72
C LEU A 143 12.41 4.47 1.91
N VAL A 144 13.40 5.28 2.29
CA VAL A 144 14.76 4.79 2.64
C VAL A 144 14.70 3.77 3.79
N ARG A 145 13.90 4.04 4.82
CA ARG A 145 13.74 3.14 5.94
C ARG A 145 13.08 1.82 5.53
N LEU A 146 12.07 1.85 4.66
CA LEU A 146 11.44 0.65 4.13
C LEU A 146 12.41 -0.19 3.29
N LEU A 147 13.16 0.45 2.38
CA LEU A 147 14.16 -0.23 1.55
C LEU A 147 15.22 -0.94 2.39
N ASN A 148 15.71 -0.28 3.45
CA ASN A 148 16.79 -0.83 4.26
C ASN A 148 16.33 -1.84 5.31
N GLY A 149 15.09 -1.71 5.81
CA GLY A 149 14.60 -2.50 6.94
C GLY A 149 13.58 -3.56 6.56
N ALA A 150 12.65 -3.25 5.66
CA ALA A 150 11.51 -4.11 5.35
C ALA A 150 11.69 -4.94 4.07
N VAL A 151 12.40 -4.42 3.07
CA VAL A 151 12.57 -5.10 1.78
C VAL A 151 13.75 -6.07 1.86
N ALA A 152 13.53 -7.33 1.48
CA ALA A 152 14.58 -8.34 1.39
C ALA A 152 15.58 -8.00 0.26
N ARG A 153 16.78 -8.52 0.35
CA ARG A 153 17.76 -8.39 -0.73
C ARG A 153 17.16 -8.94 -2.03
N ARG A 154 17.25 -8.16 -3.12
CA ARG A 154 16.58 -8.40 -4.42
C ARG A 154 15.05 -8.38 -4.36
N GLY A 155 14.47 -8.01 -3.22
CA GLY A 155 13.04 -7.74 -3.10
C GLY A 155 12.68 -6.37 -3.69
N SER A 156 11.39 -6.08 -3.78
CA SER A 156 10.88 -4.85 -4.40
C SER A 156 10.14 -3.97 -3.38
N LEU A 157 10.49 -2.69 -3.33
CA LEU A 157 9.63 -1.66 -2.77
C LEU A 157 8.70 -1.15 -3.86
N ILE A 158 7.40 -1.34 -3.69
CA ILE A 158 6.35 -0.99 -4.64
C ILE A 158 5.59 0.23 -4.12
N VAL A 159 5.55 1.28 -4.91
CA VAL A 159 4.86 2.53 -4.56
C VAL A 159 3.74 2.77 -5.55
N SER A 160 2.51 2.87 -5.04
CA SER A 160 1.33 3.16 -5.85
C SER A 160 0.80 4.56 -5.59
N SER A 161 0.19 5.14 -6.60
CA SER A 161 -0.61 6.36 -6.53
C SER A 161 -1.94 6.12 -7.23
N TYR A 162 -3.03 6.53 -6.60
CA TYR A 162 -4.39 6.36 -7.13
C TYR A 162 -5.02 7.69 -7.48
N GLY A 163 -5.70 7.71 -8.63
CA GLY A 163 -6.55 8.83 -9.02
C GLY A 163 -7.87 8.85 -8.26
N SER A 164 -8.56 9.98 -8.29
CA SER A 164 -9.90 10.15 -7.69
C SER A 164 -10.82 10.86 -8.67
N ARG A 165 -11.83 10.15 -9.19
CA ARG A 165 -12.85 10.77 -10.07
C ARG A 165 -13.67 11.82 -9.33
N SER A 166 -14.06 11.57 -8.10
CA SER A 166 -14.87 12.51 -7.31
C SER A 166 -14.15 13.84 -7.02
N ARG A 167 -12.82 13.82 -7.05
CA ARG A 167 -11.96 15.00 -6.89
C ARG A 167 -11.34 15.47 -8.19
N ASN A 168 -11.68 14.88 -9.33
CA ASN A 168 -11.06 15.12 -10.64
C ASN A 168 -9.52 15.12 -10.57
N GLN A 169 -8.97 14.14 -9.86
CA GLN A 169 -7.53 14.05 -9.59
C GLN A 169 -6.94 12.84 -10.30
N ALA A 170 -6.02 13.07 -11.23
CA ALA A 170 -5.22 12.01 -11.84
C ALA A 170 -4.22 11.41 -10.82
N PRO A 171 -3.84 10.12 -10.97
CA PRO A 171 -2.79 9.53 -10.13
C PRO A 171 -1.45 10.23 -10.38
N ARG A 172 -0.72 10.54 -9.29
CA ARG A 172 0.64 11.09 -9.36
C ARG A 172 1.56 10.12 -10.12
N ASP A 173 2.46 10.63 -10.92
CA ASP A 173 3.48 9.80 -11.56
C ASP A 173 4.47 9.30 -10.51
N ALA A 174 4.26 8.05 -10.06
CA ALA A 174 5.06 7.44 -9.01
C ALA A 174 6.53 7.27 -9.42
N ALA A 175 6.80 6.91 -10.70
CA ALA A 175 8.16 6.73 -11.19
C ALA A 175 8.92 8.06 -11.21
N LYS A 176 8.34 9.09 -11.81
CA LYS A 176 8.93 10.44 -11.85
C LYS A 176 9.15 11.01 -10.45
N PHE A 177 8.21 10.72 -9.55
CA PHE A 177 8.33 11.19 -8.18
C PHE A 177 9.48 10.51 -7.43
N LEU A 178 9.61 9.18 -7.53
CA LEU A 178 10.72 8.43 -6.91
C LEU A 178 12.08 8.84 -7.47
N ASP A 179 12.16 9.01 -8.79
CA ASP A 179 13.37 9.52 -9.47
C ASP A 179 13.77 10.91 -8.95
N GLY A 180 12.80 11.81 -8.82
CA GLY A 180 13.00 13.15 -8.23
C GLY A 180 13.47 13.14 -6.77
N LEU A 181 13.19 12.05 -6.02
CA LEU A 181 13.74 11.82 -4.67
C LEU A 181 15.12 11.15 -4.67
N GLY A 182 15.69 10.83 -5.85
CA GLY A 182 16.99 10.20 -6.03
C GLY A 182 16.97 8.67 -5.88
N PHE A 183 15.83 8.02 -6.11
CA PHE A 183 15.76 6.56 -6.14
C PHE A 183 15.91 6.02 -7.56
N ALA A 184 16.68 4.95 -7.73
CA ALA A 184 16.80 4.23 -8.99
C ALA A 184 15.52 3.39 -9.23
N VAL A 185 14.59 3.92 -10.02
CA VAL A 185 13.35 3.22 -10.39
C VAL A 185 13.68 2.08 -11.34
N THR A 186 13.32 0.85 -10.95
CA THR A 186 13.58 -0.36 -11.73
C THR A 186 12.50 -0.63 -12.76
N GLY A 187 11.25 -0.24 -12.46
CA GLY A 187 10.14 -0.39 -13.38
C GLY A 187 8.90 0.36 -12.95
N SER A 188 7.95 0.49 -13.86
CA SER A 188 6.66 1.14 -13.60
C SER A 188 5.57 0.59 -14.51
N THR A 189 4.30 0.78 -14.10
CA THR A 189 3.12 0.46 -14.91
C THR A 189 1.97 1.40 -14.60
N VAL A 190 0.98 1.42 -15.50
CA VAL A 190 -0.20 2.26 -15.39
C VAL A 190 -1.45 1.38 -15.48
N GLY A 191 -2.36 1.51 -14.51
CA GLY A 191 -3.70 0.97 -14.60
C GLY A 191 -4.64 1.99 -15.24
N HIS A 192 -5.47 1.52 -16.16
CA HIS A 192 -6.42 2.36 -16.88
C HIS A 192 -7.86 1.99 -16.51
N ASP A 193 -8.72 2.98 -16.49
CA ASP A 193 -10.15 2.83 -16.35
C ASP A 193 -10.79 2.32 -17.66
N LEU A 194 -12.07 2.00 -17.62
CA LEU A 194 -12.84 1.54 -18.78
C LEU A 194 -12.86 2.55 -19.95
N ASP A 195 -12.71 3.84 -19.65
CA ASP A 195 -12.60 4.93 -20.63
C ASP A 195 -11.17 5.22 -21.10
N GLY A 196 -10.18 4.40 -20.67
CA GLY A 196 -8.78 4.55 -21.02
C GLY A 196 -8.02 5.58 -20.16
N ALA A 197 -8.68 6.29 -19.25
CA ALA A 197 -8.02 7.24 -18.37
C ALA A 197 -7.12 6.54 -17.34
N PRO A 198 -5.93 7.06 -17.01
CA PRO A 198 -5.10 6.47 -15.96
C PRO A 198 -5.76 6.61 -14.59
N ILE A 199 -5.94 5.50 -13.88
CA ILE A 199 -6.51 5.46 -12.51
C ILE A 199 -5.52 5.04 -11.46
N THR A 200 -4.41 4.42 -11.86
CA THR A 200 -3.33 3.99 -10.98
C THR A 200 -1.99 4.15 -11.69
N ARG A 201 -0.98 4.61 -10.96
CA ARG A 201 0.43 4.54 -11.38
C ARG A 201 1.21 3.81 -10.31
N VAL A 202 1.95 2.80 -10.73
CA VAL A 202 2.78 1.97 -9.86
C VAL A 202 4.22 2.08 -10.32
N ALA A 203 5.14 2.22 -9.38
CA ALA A 203 6.57 2.14 -9.65
C ALA A 203 7.25 1.30 -8.56
N TRP A 204 8.38 0.68 -8.90
CA TRP A 204 9.12 -0.13 -7.94
C TRP A 204 10.62 0.02 -8.04
N ILE A 205 11.27 -0.25 -6.93
CA ILE A 205 12.70 -0.21 -6.72
C ILE A 205 13.13 -1.57 -6.20
N ILE A 206 14.14 -2.20 -6.82
CA ILE A 206 14.73 -3.46 -6.34
C ILE A 206 15.84 -3.14 -5.34
N ALA A 207 15.76 -3.71 -4.14
CA ALA A 207 16.76 -3.51 -3.09
C ALA A 207 18.08 -4.23 -3.41
N GLY A 208 19.19 -3.51 -3.29
CA GLY A 208 20.54 -4.09 -3.49
C GLY A 208 20.88 -4.40 -4.94
N SER A 209 20.22 -3.73 -5.91
CA SER A 209 20.64 -3.66 -7.30
C SER A 209 21.73 -2.62 -7.48
#